data_40d0001dbe9b24f96858b472ed9ce24a
#
_entry.id   40d0001dbe9b24f96858b472ed9ce24a
#
_cell.length_a   1.000
_cell.length_b   1.000
_cell.length_c   1.000
_cell.angle_alpha   90.00
_cell.angle_beta   90.00
_cell.angle_gamma   90.00
#
_symmetry.space_group_name_H-M   'P 1'
#
loop_
_entity.id
_entity.type
_entity.pdbx_description
1 polymer ?
#
loop_
_entity_poly.entity_id
_entity_poly.type
_entity_poly.pdbx_seq_one_letter_code
_entity_poly.pdbx_strand_id
1 'polypeptide(L)'
;MMSTELSPAHGAAAATPGLDADALARLTELDPKGENQLLERVLRAYQTSAARLMPQLETARLSNDRATVRLVAHTLKSSSASIGALELSQVCAQVEALIRAESTDDLEPLLRKLRSALDAALLAIQRLLDGHP
;
A
#
# COMPACT_ATOMS: atom_id res chain seq x y z
N MET A 1 -33.29 2.37 -12.93
CA MET A 1 -33.03 2.11 -12.39
C MET A 1 -32.60 1.91 -11.73
N MET A 2 -32.34 1.94 -11.72
CA MET A 2 -31.89 1.63 -11.01
C MET A 2 -31.10 1.37 -10.60
N SER A 3 -30.87 1.13 -10.77
CA SER A 3 -30.25 0.62 -10.30
C SER A 3 -29.40 0.80 -9.82
N THR A 4 -28.90 1.03 -10.28
CA THR A 4 -28.00 0.97 -9.89
C THR A 4 -27.74 1.09 -8.85
N GLU A 5 -27.95 1.19 -8.50
CA GLU A 5 -27.77 1.11 -7.47
C GLU A 5 -27.34 0.03 -6.95
N LEU A 6 -27.46 -0.82 -7.41
CA LEU A 6 -27.18 -1.86 -6.99
C LEU A 6 -26.00 -2.16 -6.60
N SER A 7 -25.49 -1.88 -7.13
CA SER A 7 -24.24 -1.99 -6.66
C SER A 7 -23.98 -1.58 -5.31
N PRO A 8 -24.88 -1.23 -4.52
CA PRO A 8 -24.62 -0.71 -3.23
C PRO A 8 -23.80 -1.59 -2.35
N ALA A 9 -24.07 -2.84 -2.38
CA ALA A 9 -23.30 -3.74 -1.57
C ALA A 9 -21.89 -3.80 -2.08
N HIS A 10 -21.73 -3.76 -3.35
CA HIS A 10 -20.42 -3.70 -3.92
C HIS A 10 -19.77 -2.38 -3.65
N GLY A 11 -20.58 -1.33 -3.62
CA GLY A 11 -20.07 -0.02 -3.35
C GLY A 11 -19.37 0.06 -2.02
N ALA A 12 -19.86 -0.66 -1.03
CA ALA A 12 -19.25 -0.65 0.28
C ALA A 12 -17.83 -1.18 0.22
N ALA A 13 -17.62 -2.29 -0.45
CA ALA A 13 -16.29 -2.86 -0.59
C ALA A 13 -15.42 -1.96 -1.44
N ALA A 14 -15.99 -1.49 -2.56
CA ALA A 14 -15.24 -0.64 -3.46
C ALA A 14 -14.96 0.73 -2.86
N ALA A 15 -15.66 1.07 -1.79
CA ALA A 15 -15.51 2.37 -1.19
C ALA A 15 -14.33 2.49 -0.25
N THR A 16 -13.44 1.50 -0.18
CA THR A 16 -12.24 1.62 0.63
C THR A 16 -11.19 2.35 -0.21
N PRO A 17 -11.07 3.68 -0.06
CA PRO A 17 -10.12 4.42 -0.90
C PRO A 17 -8.71 3.98 -0.62
N GLY A 18 -7.93 3.85 -1.67
CA GLY A 18 -6.53 3.48 -1.54
C GLY A 18 -6.25 2.00 -1.48
N LEU A 19 -7.28 1.15 -1.35
CA LEU A 19 -7.09 -0.30 -1.30
C LEU A 19 -8.02 -0.98 -2.29
N ASP A 20 -7.46 -1.96 -3.01
CA ASP A 20 -8.21 -2.71 -4.02
C ASP A 20 -9.11 -3.75 -3.37
N ALA A 21 -10.39 -3.73 -3.72
CA ALA A 21 -11.38 -4.63 -3.13
C ALA A 21 -11.08 -6.10 -3.44
N ASP A 22 -10.60 -6.39 -4.65
CA ASP A 22 -10.28 -7.77 -5.02
C ASP A 22 -9.14 -8.34 -4.20
N ALA A 23 -8.12 -7.53 -3.92
CA ALA A 23 -7.01 -7.97 -3.10
C ALA A 23 -7.48 -8.27 -1.68
N LEU A 24 -8.32 -7.41 -1.12
CA LEU A 24 -8.86 -7.62 0.22
C LEU A 24 -9.75 -8.86 0.26
N ALA A 25 -10.53 -9.08 -0.81
CA ALA A 25 -11.38 -10.27 -0.89
C ALA A 25 -10.55 -11.54 -0.92
N ARG A 26 -9.42 -11.55 -1.62
CA ARG A 26 -8.55 -12.72 -1.64
C ARG A 26 -8.01 -13.06 -0.26
N LEU A 27 -7.67 -12.04 0.53
CA LEU A 27 -7.23 -12.27 1.91
C LEU A 27 -8.36 -12.84 2.76
N THR A 28 -9.57 -12.32 2.58
CA THR A 28 -10.73 -12.80 3.30
C THR A 28 -11.05 -14.24 2.95
N GLU A 29 -10.86 -14.63 1.70
CA GLU A 29 -11.11 -16.00 1.25
C GLU A 29 -10.20 -17.01 1.91
N LEU A 30 -9.03 -16.60 2.35
CA LEU A 30 -8.10 -17.48 3.05
C LEU A 30 -8.54 -17.75 4.48
N ASP A 31 -9.47 -16.97 4.99
CA ASP A 31 -9.99 -17.12 6.36
C ASP A 31 -11.48 -16.76 6.33
N PRO A 32 -12.31 -17.53 5.60
CA PRO A 32 -13.68 -17.11 5.30
C PRO A 32 -14.56 -16.90 6.52
N LYS A 33 -14.26 -17.60 7.62
CA LYS A 33 -15.06 -17.45 8.84
C LYS A 33 -14.47 -16.42 9.80
N GLY A 34 -13.31 -15.86 9.47
CA GLY A 34 -12.66 -14.86 10.31
C GLY A 34 -12.10 -15.40 11.60
N GLU A 35 -12.00 -16.74 11.73
CA GLU A 35 -11.57 -17.37 12.98
C GLU A 35 -10.13 -17.03 13.34
N ASN A 36 -9.28 -16.81 12.34
CA ASN A 36 -7.87 -16.51 12.55
C ASN A 36 -7.58 -15.02 12.46
N GLN A 37 -8.61 -14.21 12.17
CA GLN A 37 -8.46 -12.76 12.01
C GLN A 37 -7.34 -12.42 11.04
N LEU A 38 -7.27 -13.17 9.93
CA LEU A 38 -6.17 -13.04 8.98
C LEU A 38 -6.04 -11.64 8.41
N LEU A 39 -7.16 -11.07 7.95
CA LEU A 39 -7.12 -9.73 7.37
C LEU A 39 -6.57 -8.71 8.36
N GLU A 40 -7.09 -8.74 9.59
CA GLU A 40 -6.62 -7.81 10.62
C GLU A 40 -5.13 -7.99 10.88
N ARG A 41 -4.67 -9.23 10.97
CA ARG A 41 -3.27 -9.51 11.26
C ARG A 41 -2.37 -9.03 10.13
N VAL A 42 -2.79 -9.23 8.88
CA VAL A 42 -2.02 -8.78 7.73
C VAL A 42 -1.94 -7.25 7.70
N LEU A 43 -3.07 -6.58 7.95
CA LEU A 43 -3.10 -5.13 7.94
C LEU A 43 -2.24 -4.54 9.06
N ARG A 44 -2.28 -5.12 10.25
CA ARG A 44 -1.44 -4.65 11.35
C ARG A 44 0.04 -4.89 11.08
N ALA A 45 0.37 -6.03 10.48
CA ALA A 45 1.75 -6.31 10.09
C ALA A 45 2.24 -5.30 9.08
N TYR A 46 1.38 -4.89 8.14
CA TYR A 46 1.72 -3.87 7.16
C TYR A 46 2.00 -2.54 7.86
N GLN A 47 1.16 -2.14 8.81
CA GLN A 47 1.38 -0.90 9.57
C GLN A 47 2.74 -0.92 10.28
N THR A 48 3.07 -2.03 10.92
CA THR A 48 4.33 -2.18 11.63
C THR A 48 5.51 -2.10 10.67
N SER A 49 5.41 -2.78 9.53
CA SER A 49 6.46 -2.75 8.52
C SER A 49 6.67 -1.35 7.97
N ALA A 50 5.58 -0.63 7.67
CA ALA A 50 5.67 0.72 7.16
C ALA A 50 6.32 1.65 8.17
N ALA A 51 5.95 1.52 9.44
CA ALA A 51 6.53 2.34 10.50
C ALA A 51 8.04 2.12 10.63
N ARG A 52 8.51 0.91 10.32
CA ARG A 52 9.94 0.59 10.35
C ARG A 52 10.65 1.10 9.11
N LEU A 53 10.00 0.99 7.96
CA LEU A 53 10.64 1.33 6.68
C LEU A 53 10.71 2.83 6.40
N MET A 54 9.73 3.60 6.87
CA MET A 54 9.70 5.03 6.56
C MET A 54 10.89 5.81 7.09
N PRO A 55 11.34 5.61 8.33
CA PRO A 55 12.56 6.30 8.78
C PRO A 55 13.79 5.90 7.95
N GLN A 56 13.87 4.64 7.53
CA GLN A 56 14.97 4.20 6.68
C GLN A 56 14.95 4.92 5.34
N LEU A 57 13.75 5.05 4.75
CA LEU A 57 13.60 5.75 3.49
C LEU A 57 14.01 7.22 3.63
N GLU A 58 13.55 7.86 4.70
CA GLU A 58 13.85 9.27 4.91
C GLU A 58 15.34 9.51 5.11
N THR A 59 15.99 8.68 5.91
CA THR A 59 17.43 8.77 6.10
C THR A 59 18.18 8.57 4.78
N ALA A 60 17.77 7.58 4.02
CA ALA A 60 18.40 7.28 2.72
C ALA A 60 18.18 8.42 1.74
N ARG A 61 16.99 9.02 1.75
CA ARG A 61 16.69 10.16 0.89
C ARG A 61 17.63 11.33 1.19
N LEU A 62 17.78 11.64 2.48
CA LEU A 62 18.61 12.77 2.90
C LEU A 62 20.10 12.55 2.62
N SER A 63 20.55 11.30 2.69
CA SER A 63 21.96 10.98 2.45
C SER A 63 22.22 10.55 1.00
N ASN A 64 21.20 10.62 0.15
CA ASN A 64 21.29 10.22 -1.26
C ASN A 64 21.78 8.78 -1.42
N ASP A 65 21.31 7.91 -0.53
CA ASP A 65 21.66 6.49 -0.54
C ASP A 65 20.63 5.74 -1.39
N ARG A 66 20.86 5.71 -2.70
CA ARG A 66 19.91 5.14 -3.64
C ARG A 66 19.76 3.62 -3.45
N ALA A 67 20.80 2.94 -3.00
CA ALA A 67 20.71 1.51 -2.77
C ALA A 67 19.67 1.20 -1.68
N THR A 68 19.68 1.95 -0.59
CA THR A 68 18.70 1.77 0.47
C THR A 68 17.31 2.19 0.03
N VAL A 69 17.20 3.29 -0.74
CA VAL A 69 15.90 3.70 -1.31
C VAL A 69 15.32 2.58 -2.15
N ARG A 70 16.13 1.96 -3.01
CA ARG A 70 15.67 0.85 -3.85
C ARG A 70 15.20 -0.33 -3.01
N LEU A 71 15.93 -0.64 -1.96
CA LEU A 71 15.59 -1.76 -1.10
C LEU A 71 14.24 -1.55 -0.40
N VAL A 72 14.02 -0.35 0.12
CA VAL A 72 12.75 -0.01 0.75
C VAL A 72 11.62 -0.06 -0.28
N ALA A 73 11.83 0.50 -1.47
CA ALA A 73 10.82 0.50 -2.51
C ALA A 73 10.49 -0.94 -2.93
N HIS A 74 11.50 -1.81 -3.04
CA HIS A 74 11.30 -3.20 -3.40
C HIS A 74 10.42 -3.91 -2.37
N THR A 75 10.70 -3.72 -1.09
CA THR A 75 9.93 -4.34 -0.01
C THR A 75 8.49 -3.84 -0.01
N LEU A 76 8.31 -2.53 -0.12
CA LEU A 76 6.97 -1.94 -0.13
C LEU A 76 6.17 -2.34 -1.37
N LYS A 77 6.83 -2.55 -2.49
CA LYS A 77 6.13 -2.92 -3.73
C LYS A 77 5.32 -4.19 -3.54
N SER A 78 5.96 -5.24 -3.03
CA SER A 78 5.28 -6.53 -2.83
C SER A 78 4.23 -6.47 -1.74
N SER A 79 4.57 -5.92 -0.58
CA SER A 79 3.63 -5.89 0.53
C SER A 79 2.42 -5.01 0.23
N SER A 80 2.63 -3.91 -0.50
CA SER A 80 1.54 -3.02 -0.87
C SER A 80 0.59 -3.69 -1.86
N ALA A 81 1.13 -4.42 -2.84
CA ALA A 81 0.29 -5.15 -3.78
C ALA A 81 -0.57 -6.18 -3.06
N SER A 82 -0.02 -6.84 -2.04
CA SER A 82 -0.74 -7.89 -1.31
C SER A 82 -1.97 -7.36 -0.58
N ILE A 83 -1.95 -6.13 -0.12
CA ILE A 83 -3.10 -5.55 0.58
C ILE A 83 -3.93 -4.65 -0.32
N GLY A 84 -3.62 -4.60 -1.60
CA GLY A 84 -4.40 -3.82 -2.55
C GLY A 84 -4.03 -2.36 -2.66
N ALA A 85 -2.90 -1.94 -2.10
CA ALA A 85 -2.42 -0.58 -2.26
C ALA A 85 -1.68 -0.48 -3.61
N LEU A 86 -2.44 -0.56 -4.70
CA LEU A 86 -1.89 -0.75 -6.03
C LEU A 86 -1.15 0.47 -6.56
N GLU A 87 -1.65 1.66 -6.27
CA GLU A 87 -0.97 2.88 -6.69
C GLU A 87 0.40 2.98 -6.03
N LEU A 88 0.45 2.70 -4.74
CA LEU A 88 1.70 2.71 -3.99
C LEU A 88 2.68 1.69 -4.57
N SER A 89 2.18 0.49 -4.87
CA SER A 89 3.01 -0.55 -5.46
C SER A 89 3.60 -0.10 -6.79
N GLN A 90 2.81 0.58 -7.62
CA GLN A 90 3.27 1.09 -8.91
C GLN A 90 4.34 2.17 -8.75
N VAL A 91 4.14 3.08 -7.81
CA VAL A 91 5.14 4.13 -7.56
C VAL A 91 6.45 3.51 -7.08
N CYS A 92 6.36 2.51 -6.20
CA CYS A 92 7.56 1.80 -5.74
C CYS A 92 8.28 1.14 -6.91
N ALA A 93 7.53 0.55 -7.84
CA ALA A 93 8.12 -0.07 -9.02
C ALA A 93 8.86 0.97 -9.88
N GLN A 94 8.29 2.16 -10.01
CA GLN A 94 8.93 3.24 -10.77
C GLN A 94 10.23 3.69 -10.12
N VAL A 95 10.23 3.84 -8.80
CA VAL A 95 11.44 4.21 -8.06
C VAL A 95 12.52 3.15 -8.28
N GLU A 96 12.14 1.90 -8.11
CA GLU A 96 13.06 0.78 -8.27
C GLU A 96 13.65 0.74 -9.68
N ALA A 97 12.80 0.94 -10.69
CA ALA A 97 13.23 0.91 -12.08
C ALA A 97 14.23 2.02 -12.42
N LEU A 98 13.98 3.23 -11.93
CA LEU A 98 14.90 4.34 -12.17
C LEU A 98 16.27 4.10 -11.56
N ILE A 99 16.29 3.54 -10.35
CA ILE A 99 17.56 3.28 -9.69
C ILE A 99 18.32 2.13 -10.38
N ARG A 100 17.61 1.10 -10.80
CA ARG A 100 18.21 -0.02 -11.53
C ARG A 100 18.79 0.44 -12.86
N ALA A 101 18.14 1.36 -13.52
CA ALA A 101 18.62 1.92 -14.78
C ALA A 101 19.79 2.88 -14.58
N GLU A 102 20.18 3.10 -13.33
CA GLU A 102 21.23 4.06 -12.98
C GLU A 102 20.94 5.45 -13.51
N SER A 103 19.65 5.79 -13.52
CA SER A 103 19.18 7.08 -13.95
C SER A 103 19.71 8.16 -13.02
N THR A 104 20.07 9.31 -13.59
CA THR A 104 20.47 10.49 -12.82
C THR A 104 19.29 11.38 -12.54
N ASP A 105 18.08 10.99 -12.94
CA ASP A 105 16.87 11.77 -12.70
C ASP A 105 16.66 11.99 -11.21
N ASP A 106 16.07 13.12 -10.90
CA ASP A 106 15.71 13.47 -9.53
C ASP A 106 14.59 12.55 -9.05
N LEU A 107 14.83 11.84 -7.94
CA LEU A 107 13.84 10.93 -7.38
C LEU A 107 12.81 11.65 -6.51
N GLU A 108 13.05 12.92 -6.15
CA GLU A 108 12.16 13.61 -5.20
C GLU A 108 10.69 13.61 -5.59
N PRO A 109 10.32 13.88 -6.86
CA PRO A 109 8.90 13.84 -7.21
C PRO A 109 8.28 12.47 -6.99
N LEU A 110 9.00 11.39 -7.31
CA LEU A 110 8.49 10.04 -7.08
C LEU A 110 8.43 9.70 -5.61
N LEU A 111 9.41 10.14 -4.83
CA LEU A 111 9.42 9.88 -3.39
C LEU A 111 8.28 10.61 -2.69
N ARG A 112 7.92 11.81 -3.17
CA ARG A 112 6.75 12.52 -2.65
C ARG A 112 5.47 11.77 -2.98
N LYS A 113 5.37 11.24 -4.20
CA LYS A 113 4.21 10.41 -4.57
C LYS A 113 4.14 9.16 -3.71
N LEU A 114 5.28 8.52 -3.48
CA LEU A 114 5.35 7.33 -2.63
C LEU A 114 4.83 7.65 -1.24
N ARG A 115 5.31 8.73 -0.64
CA ARG A 115 4.89 9.16 0.68
C ARG A 115 3.38 9.41 0.72
N SER A 116 2.87 10.14 -0.27
CA SER A 116 1.46 10.46 -0.33
C SER A 116 0.60 9.21 -0.49
N ALA A 117 1.01 8.28 -1.36
CA ALA A 117 0.27 7.04 -1.56
C ALA A 117 0.32 6.16 -0.31
N LEU A 118 1.47 6.15 0.38
CA LEU A 118 1.58 5.39 1.62
C LEU A 118 0.68 5.97 2.71
N ASP A 119 0.66 7.29 2.86
CA ASP A 119 -0.22 7.93 3.84
C ASP A 119 -1.68 7.57 3.56
N ALA A 120 -2.10 7.59 2.30
CA ALA A 120 -3.46 7.22 1.93
C ALA A 120 -3.75 5.75 2.27
N ALA A 121 -2.81 4.87 1.98
CA ALA A 121 -2.99 3.44 2.29
C ALA A 121 -3.08 3.21 3.79
N LEU A 122 -2.23 3.87 4.57
CA LEU A 122 -2.25 3.71 6.02
C LEU A 122 -3.54 4.25 6.63
N LEU A 123 -4.08 5.33 6.08
CA LEU A 123 -5.36 5.86 6.53
C LEU A 123 -6.48 4.86 6.23
N ALA A 124 -6.49 4.30 5.02
CA ALA A 124 -7.49 3.31 4.64
C ALA A 124 -7.43 2.07 5.54
N ILE A 125 -6.21 1.61 5.84
CA ILE A 125 -6.00 0.47 6.73
C ILE A 125 -6.55 0.78 8.12
N GLN A 126 -6.25 1.96 8.65
CA GLN A 126 -6.70 2.32 9.98
C GLN A 126 -8.24 2.36 10.04
N ARG A 127 -8.87 2.88 8.99
CA ARG A 127 -10.34 2.89 8.94
C ARG A 127 -10.94 1.50 8.93
N LEU A 128 -10.32 0.58 8.19
CA LEU A 128 -10.78 -0.81 8.19
C LEU A 128 -10.61 -1.44 9.57
N LEU A 129 -9.49 -1.20 10.21
CA LEU A 129 -9.22 -1.76 11.54
C LEU A 129 -10.18 -1.19 12.58
N ASP A 130 -10.61 0.05 12.40
CA ASP A 130 -11.57 0.70 13.29
C ASP A 130 -13.01 0.31 12.98
N GLY A 131 -13.22 -0.50 11.94
CA GLY A 131 -14.56 -0.90 11.54
C GLY A 131 -15.28 0.12 10.68
N HIS A 132 -14.57 1.09 10.12
CA HIS A 132 -15.14 2.08 9.22
C HIS A 132 -14.71 1.78 7.80
N PRO A 133 -15.66 1.60 6.88
CA PRO A 133 -15.32 1.34 5.49
C PRO A 133 -14.69 2.53 4.79
#